data_0c8bc03b17391f20cc5ffd723ce0c4be
#
_entry.id   0c8bc03b17391f20cc5ffd723ce0c4be
#
_cell.length_a   1.000
_cell.length_b   1.000
_cell.length_c   1.000
_cell.angle_alpha   90.00
_cell.angle_beta   90.00
_cell.angle_gamma   90.00
#
_symmetry.space_group_name_H-M   'P 1'
#
loop_
_entity.id
_entity.type
_entity.pdbx_description
1 polymer ?
#
loop_
_entity_poly.entity_id
_entity_poly.type
_entity_poly.pdbx_seq_one_letter_code
_entity_poly.pdbx_strand_id
1 'polypeptide(L)'
;AQSNYNAMMFKLRSFLGMSEQDVIEPVLPEAIEGVRMDYQAVLEKAQENNSFSKNIMRRQLEADYDVATAKGNRRSINLFASVGYTGKDMSMRGAYNPLKDNQIVEVGLSIPILDWGKRKGKVKVAESNRDVVLSKIRQEQMDFNQDIFLLVENFNNQAAQLEIAAEVDTLAEK
;
A
#
# COMPACT_ATOMS: atom_id res chain seq x y z
N ALA A 1 9.99 1.83 -38.26
CA ALA A 1 8.52 1.65 -38.28
C ALA A 1 8.17 0.19 -37.94
N GLN A 2 8.60 -0.82 -38.73
CA GLN A 2 8.19 -2.23 -38.54
C GLN A 2 8.55 -2.81 -37.15
N SER A 3 9.72 -2.49 -36.62
CA SER A 3 10.13 -2.95 -35.27
C SER A 3 9.23 -2.41 -34.16
N ASN A 4 8.84 -1.15 -34.25
CA ASN A 4 7.92 -0.54 -33.29
C ASN A 4 6.51 -1.14 -33.38
N TYR A 5 6.02 -1.42 -34.58
CA TYR A 5 4.77 -2.11 -34.79
C TYR A 5 4.77 -3.48 -34.13
N ASN A 6 5.78 -4.30 -34.37
CA ASN A 6 5.91 -5.62 -33.79
C ASN A 6 5.99 -5.58 -32.26
N ALA A 7 6.71 -4.61 -31.69
CA ALA A 7 6.79 -4.41 -30.24
C ALA A 7 5.44 -4.02 -29.62
N MET A 8 4.67 -3.16 -30.30
CA MET A 8 3.34 -2.75 -29.83
C MET A 8 2.32 -3.88 -29.95
N MET A 9 2.39 -4.67 -31.03
CA MET A 9 1.54 -5.86 -31.20
C MET A 9 1.83 -6.92 -30.12
N PHE A 10 3.08 -7.12 -29.76
CA PHE A 10 3.44 -8.02 -28.66
C PHE A 10 2.85 -7.52 -27.32
N LYS A 11 2.98 -6.22 -27.01
CA LYS A 11 2.39 -5.62 -25.81
C LYS A 11 0.87 -5.75 -25.80
N LEU A 12 0.20 -5.55 -26.94
CA LEU A 12 -1.25 -5.67 -27.04
C LEU A 12 -1.71 -7.10 -26.77
N ARG A 13 -1.06 -8.12 -27.36
CA ARG A 13 -1.35 -9.53 -27.09
C ARG A 13 -1.18 -9.87 -25.61
N SER A 14 -0.06 -9.43 -25.02
CA SER A 14 0.21 -9.64 -23.59
C SER A 14 -0.85 -8.98 -22.70
N PHE A 15 -1.29 -7.79 -23.05
CA PHE A 15 -2.35 -7.09 -22.30
C PHE A 15 -3.70 -7.78 -22.41
N LEU A 16 -4.03 -8.33 -23.58
CA LEU A 16 -5.28 -9.07 -23.82
C LEU A 16 -5.20 -10.53 -23.32
N GLY A 17 -4.04 -10.98 -22.84
CA GLY A 17 -3.86 -12.38 -22.42
C GLY A 17 -3.90 -13.39 -23.55
N MET A 18 -3.61 -12.97 -24.77
CA MET A 18 -3.63 -13.79 -25.98
C MET A 18 -2.28 -14.49 -26.20
N SER A 19 -2.32 -15.63 -26.91
CA SER A 19 -1.11 -16.38 -27.29
C SER A 19 -0.29 -15.60 -28.32
N GLU A 20 1.03 -15.85 -28.36
CA GLU A 20 1.92 -15.29 -29.39
C GLU A 20 1.54 -15.71 -30.82
N GLN A 21 0.83 -16.81 -30.98
CA GLN A 21 0.39 -17.35 -32.26
C GLN A 21 -0.93 -16.72 -32.77
N ASP A 22 -1.64 -16.00 -31.92
CA ASP A 22 -2.89 -15.34 -32.31
C ASP A 22 -2.58 -14.15 -33.23
N VAL A 23 -3.23 -14.13 -34.38
CA VAL A 23 -3.14 -13.02 -35.32
C VAL A 23 -4.17 -11.97 -34.96
N ILE A 24 -3.71 -10.78 -34.58
CA ILE A 24 -4.55 -9.62 -34.33
C ILE A 24 -4.36 -8.66 -35.51
N GLU A 25 -5.42 -8.33 -36.19
CA GLU A 25 -5.43 -7.29 -37.21
C GLU A 25 -6.17 -6.05 -36.61
N PRO A 26 -5.41 -4.99 -36.24
CA PRO A 26 -6.04 -3.79 -35.71
C PRO A 26 -6.76 -3.05 -36.85
N VAL A 27 -8.06 -2.88 -36.69
CA VAL A 27 -8.88 -2.07 -37.60
C VAL A 27 -8.90 -0.64 -37.09
N LEU A 28 -8.47 0.30 -37.91
CA LEU A 28 -8.56 1.72 -37.58
C LEU A 28 -10.04 2.15 -37.66
N PRO A 29 -10.55 2.93 -36.70
CA PRO A 29 -11.87 3.49 -36.79
C PRO A 29 -11.95 4.47 -37.97
N GLU A 30 -13.08 4.47 -38.67
CA GLU A 30 -13.31 5.35 -39.86
C GLU A 30 -13.27 6.85 -39.51
N ALA A 31 -13.52 7.19 -38.24
CA ALA A 31 -13.38 8.56 -37.73
C ALA A 31 -12.76 8.51 -36.35
N ILE A 32 -11.65 9.21 -36.17
CA ILE A 32 -11.05 9.44 -34.86
C ILE A 32 -11.60 10.78 -34.37
N GLU A 33 -12.67 10.72 -33.56
CA GLU A 33 -13.07 11.90 -32.80
C GLU A 33 -11.94 12.28 -31.85
N GLY A 34 -11.49 13.53 -31.93
CA GLY A 34 -10.43 14.05 -31.06
C GLY A 34 -10.90 14.06 -29.61
N VAL A 35 -10.75 12.92 -28.92
CA VAL A 35 -11.07 12.81 -27.49
C VAL A 35 -10.01 13.56 -26.70
N ARG A 36 -10.39 14.66 -26.08
CA ARG A 36 -9.55 15.36 -25.10
C ARG A 36 -9.98 14.98 -23.70
N MET A 37 -8.99 14.65 -22.87
CA MET A 37 -9.21 14.36 -21.47
C MET A 37 -9.03 15.63 -20.63
N ASP A 38 -9.99 15.89 -19.74
CA ASP A 38 -9.84 16.93 -18.72
C ASP A 38 -9.07 16.39 -17.50
N TYR A 39 -8.02 17.09 -17.10
CA TYR A 39 -7.18 16.70 -15.99
C TYR A 39 -7.96 16.51 -14.68
N GLN A 40 -8.87 17.44 -14.37
CA GLN A 40 -9.63 17.40 -13.12
C GLN A 40 -10.54 16.18 -13.04
N ALA A 41 -11.25 15.88 -14.13
CA ALA A 41 -12.13 14.73 -14.21
C ALA A 41 -11.35 13.39 -14.09
N VAL A 42 -10.19 13.31 -14.75
CA VAL A 42 -9.33 12.12 -14.66
C VAL A 42 -8.75 11.96 -13.26
N LEU A 43 -8.27 13.05 -12.63
CA LEU A 43 -7.72 13.02 -11.29
C LEU A 43 -8.76 12.56 -10.26
N GLU A 44 -9.98 13.09 -10.32
CA GLU A 44 -11.09 12.69 -9.45
C GLU A 44 -11.38 11.19 -9.57
N LYS A 45 -11.50 10.68 -10.78
CA LYS A 45 -11.74 9.25 -11.04
C LYS A 45 -10.57 8.37 -10.62
N ALA A 46 -9.34 8.84 -10.81
CA ALA A 46 -8.15 8.14 -10.36
C ALA A 46 -8.11 8.05 -8.82
N GLN A 47 -8.43 9.13 -8.11
CA GLN A 47 -8.48 9.15 -6.65
C GLN A 47 -9.56 8.23 -6.07
N GLU A 48 -10.74 8.17 -6.70
CA GLU A 48 -11.84 7.30 -6.27
C GLU A 48 -11.53 5.81 -6.44
N ASN A 49 -10.94 5.43 -7.56
CA ASN A 49 -10.86 4.04 -8.00
C ASN A 49 -9.47 3.40 -7.84
N ASN A 50 -8.46 4.16 -7.43
CA ASN A 50 -7.09 3.64 -7.34
C ASN A 50 -6.82 3.02 -5.96
N SER A 51 -6.07 1.91 -5.97
CA SER A 51 -5.51 1.27 -4.76
C SER A 51 -4.58 2.20 -3.98
N PHE A 52 -3.97 3.19 -4.65
CA PHE A 52 -3.11 4.21 -4.05
C PHE A 52 -3.83 4.99 -2.94
N SER A 53 -5.04 5.52 -3.20
CA SER A 53 -5.82 6.28 -2.22
C SER A 53 -6.18 5.43 -0.99
N LYS A 54 -6.54 4.16 -1.21
CA LYS A 54 -6.82 3.20 -0.12
C LYS A 54 -5.57 2.89 0.70
N ASN A 55 -4.41 2.78 0.06
CA ASN A 55 -3.13 2.55 0.73
C ASN A 55 -2.72 3.75 1.60
N ILE A 56 -2.90 4.97 1.11
CA ILE A 56 -2.67 6.20 1.88
C ILE A 56 -3.54 6.20 3.14
N MET A 57 -4.82 5.94 3.01
CA MET A 57 -5.75 5.90 4.15
C MET A 57 -5.33 4.83 5.17
N ARG A 58 -4.97 3.62 4.71
CA ARG A 58 -4.47 2.55 5.58
C ARG A 58 -3.25 2.98 6.36
N ARG A 59 -2.23 3.55 5.70
CA ARG A 59 -0.98 4.00 6.34
C ARG A 59 -1.20 5.13 7.34
N GLN A 60 -2.14 6.02 7.07
CA GLN A 60 -2.53 7.07 8.00
C GLN A 60 -3.18 6.47 9.26
N LEU A 61 -4.12 5.55 9.09
CA LEU A 61 -4.77 4.86 10.20
C LEU A 61 -3.80 4.03 11.03
N GLU A 62 -2.83 3.35 10.39
CA GLU A 62 -1.76 2.61 11.09
C GLU A 62 -0.90 3.55 11.95
N ALA A 63 -0.49 4.70 11.41
CA ALA A 63 0.30 5.67 12.16
C ALA A 63 -0.49 6.28 13.33
N ASP A 64 -1.78 6.55 13.17
CA ASP A 64 -2.66 7.01 14.25
C ASP A 64 -2.88 5.92 15.30
N TYR A 65 -3.02 4.66 14.89
CA TYR A 65 -3.13 3.51 15.79
C TYR A 65 -1.86 3.32 16.64
N ASP A 66 -0.68 3.49 16.06
CA ASP A 66 0.59 3.39 16.80
C ASP A 66 0.69 4.45 17.90
N VAL A 67 0.27 5.69 17.61
CA VAL A 67 0.20 6.77 18.59
C VAL A 67 -0.81 6.43 19.69
N ALA A 68 -2.01 5.96 19.32
CA ALA A 68 -3.05 5.56 20.28
C ALA A 68 -2.56 4.42 21.17
N THR A 69 -1.90 3.42 20.61
CA THR A 69 -1.30 2.29 21.32
C THR A 69 -0.21 2.76 22.29
N ALA A 70 0.69 3.64 21.86
CA ALA A 70 1.73 4.19 22.72
C ALA A 70 1.13 4.99 23.90
N LYS A 71 0.05 5.76 23.65
CA LYS A 71 -0.70 6.49 24.68
C LYS A 71 -1.43 5.54 25.63
N GLY A 72 -2.06 4.47 25.13
CA GLY A 72 -2.71 3.43 25.91
C GLY A 72 -1.73 2.71 26.84
N ASN A 73 -0.60 2.30 26.28
CA ASN A 73 0.46 1.61 27.04
C ASN A 73 1.12 2.49 28.12
N ARG A 74 0.91 3.78 28.10
CA ARG A 74 1.37 4.67 29.16
C ARG A 74 0.69 4.39 30.50
N ARG A 75 -0.53 3.84 30.48
CA ARG A 75 -1.35 3.51 31.67
C ARG A 75 -1.62 2.00 31.78
N SER A 76 -0.77 1.16 31.22
CA SER A 76 -1.00 -0.28 31.22
C SER A 76 -0.87 -0.87 32.61
N ILE A 77 -1.82 -1.72 32.95
CA ILE A 77 -1.82 -2.61 34.11
C ILE A 77 -1.69 -4.03 33.55
N ASN A 78 -0.69 -4.77 33.98
CA ASN A 78 -0.51 -6.15 33.53
C ASN A 78 -1.02 -7.10 34.60
N LEU A 79 -1.98 -7.94 34.22
CA LEU A 79 -2.45 -9.07 35.01
C LEU A 79 -1.76 -10.32 34.46
N PHE A 80 -1.18 -11.11 35.31
CA PHE A 80 -0.62 -12.40 34.94
C PHE A 80 -1.16 -13.49 35.87
N ALA A 81 -1.34 -14.68 35.30
CA ALA A 81 -1.67 -15.88 36.03
C ALA A 81 -0.74 -16.99 35.56
N SER A 82 -0.20 -17.72 36.49
CA SER A 82 0.61 -18.91 36.21
C SER A 82 0.14 -20.10 37.04
N VAL A 83 0.20 -21.29 36.42
CA VAL A 83 -0.08 -22.55 37.08
C VAL A 83 1.15 -23.43 36.86
N GLY A 84 1.75 -23.89 37.92
CA GLY A 84 2.93 -24.73 37.89
C GLY A 84 2.80 -25.94 38.78
N TYR A 85 3.51 -27.01 38.43
CA TYR A 85 3.71 -28.18 39.25
C TYR A 85 5.22 -28.28 39.55
N THR A 86 5.59 -28.48 40.79
CA THR A 86 7.00 -28.70 41.17
C THR A 86 7.21 -30.11 41.64
N GLY A 87 8.14 -30.82 41.03
CA GLY A 87 8.68 -32.09 41.49
C GLY A 87 10.09 -31.89 42.02
N LYS A 88 10.42 -32.53 43.15
CA LYS A 88 11.76 -32.49 43.78
C LYS A 88 12.26 -33.92 43.93
N ASP A 89 13.21 -34.32 43.11
CA ASP A 89 13.89 -35.61 43.21
C ASP A 89 15.36 -35.46 42.77
N MET A 90 16.21 -36.38 43.25
CA MET A 90 17.61 -36.45 42.85
C MET A 90 17.83 -36.95 41.44
N SER A 91 16.83 -37.56 40.83
CA SER A 91 16.84 -38.06 39.43
C SER A 91 15.81 -37.38 38.55
N MET A 92 16.16 -37.12 37.30
CA MET A 92 15.21 -36.58 36.31
C MET A 92 13.93 -37.41 36.19
N ARG A 93 14.05 -38.73 36.32
CA ARG A 93 12.91 -39.66 36.19
C ARG A 93 12.00 -39.61 37.43
N GLY A 94 12.57 -39.41 38.61
CA GLY A 94 11.85 -39.26 39.88
C GLY A 94 11.20 -37.90 40.04
N ALA A 95 11.74 -36.85 39.44
CA ALA A 95 11.17 -35.51 39.47
C ALA A 95 9.87 -35.40 38.66
N TYR A 96 9.67 -36.30 37.69
CA TYR A 96 8.49 -36.32 36.83
C TYR A 96 7.48 -37.42 37.18
N ASN A 97 7.78 -38.33 38.12
CA ASN A 97 6.89 -39.41 38.47
C ASN A 97 6.96 -39.80 39.96
N PRO A 98 5.94 -39.54 40.80
CA PRO A 98 4.72 -38.81 40.52
C PRO A 98 4.92 -37.30 40.66
N LEU A 99 4.26 -36.50 39.86
CA LEU A 99 4.09 -35.08 40.07
C LEU A 99 3.44 -34.89 41.44
N LYS A 100 4.26 -34.73 42.46
CA LYS A 100 3.81 -34.58 43.83
C LYS A 100 3.13 -33.23 43.97
N ASP A 101 2.05 -33.28 44.68
CA ASP A 101 1.06 -32.35 45.20
C ASP A 101 1.43 -30.87 45.44
N ASN A 102 2.51 -30.34 44.89
CA ASN A 102 2.80 -28.93 44.92
C ASN A 102 2.27 -28.24 43.65
N GLN A 103 1.01 -27.96 43.68
CA GLN A 103 0.38 -27.06 42.72
C GLN A 103 0.64 -25.64 43.15
N ILE A 104 1.29 -24.86 42.28
CA ILE A 104 1.48 -23.43 42.49
C ILE A 104 0.53 -22.73 41.54
N VAL A 105 -0.43 -22.00 42.12
CA VAL A 105 -1.27 -21.06 41.37
C VAL A 105 -0.86 -19.66 41.80
N GLU A 106 -0.37 -18.89 40.86
CA GLU A 106 0.06 -17.52 41.07
C GLU A 106 -0.79 -16.58 40.23
N VAL A 107 -1.38 -15.58 40.87
CA VAL A 107 -2.07 -14.47 40.19
C VAL A 107 -1.42 -13.19 40.66
N GLY A 108 -0.92 -12.39 39.74
CA GLY A 108 -0.24 -11.15 40.07
C GLY A 108 -0.68 -9.98 39.24
N LEU A 109 -0.56 -8.80 39.82
CA LEU A 109 -0.84 -7.51 39.19
C LEU A 109 0.46 -6.69 39.17
N SER A 110 0.88 -6.26 37.98
CA SER A 110 2.04 -5.41 37.82
C SER A 110 1.62 -4.01 37.36
N ILE A 111 1.83 -3.04 38.23
CA ILE A 111 1.58 -1.62 37.97
C ILE A 111 2.91 -0.89 37.97
N PRO A 112 3.40 -0.40 36.83
CA PRO A 112 4.63 0.38 36.79
C PRO A 112 4.38 1.80 37.31
N ILE A 113 4.89 2.09 38.49
CA ILE A 113 4.70 3.38 39.19
C ILE A 113 5.70 4.41 38.69
N LEU A 114 6.95 4.01 38.43
CA LEU A 114 8.04 4.89 37.99
C LEU A 114 8.80 4.28 36.81
N ASP A 115 8.90 5.01 35.69
CA ASP A 115 9.55 4.54 34.46
C ASP A 115 10.57 5.54 33.90
N TRP A 116 10.96 6.52 34.69
CA TRP A 116 11.95 7.56 34.34
C TRP A 116 11.65 8.25 32.99
N GLY A 117 10.40 8.37 32.62
CA GLY A 117 9.97 9.02 31.39
C GLY A 117 10.02 8.14 30.13
N LYS A 118 10.37 6.86 30.25
CA LYS A 118 10.48 5.92 29.12
C LYS A 118 9.17 5.85 28.32
N ARG A 119 8.02 5.80 28.98
CA ARG A 119 6.70 5.74 28.31
C ARG A 119 6.34 7.05 27.62
N LYS A 120 6.66 8.19 28.26
CA LYS A 120 6.50 9.50 27.63
C LYS A 120 7.38 9.63 26.38
N GLY A 121 8.60 9.11 26.45
CA GLY A 121 9.52 9.02 25.30
C GLY A 121 8.93 8.19 24.16
N LYS A 122 8.36 7.00 24.46
CA LYS A 122 7.72 6.16 23.45
C LYS A 122 6.56 6.87 22.74
N VAL A 123 5.73 7.63 23.46
CA VAL A 123 4.65 8.42 22.86
C VAL A 123 5.22 9.47 21.90
N LYS A 124 6.27 10.21 22.32
CA LYS A 124 6.91 11.20 21.46
C LYS A 124 7.50 10.57 20.18
N VAL A 125 8.11 9.39 20.30
CA VAL A 125 8.63 8.66 19.14
C VAL A 125 7.50 8.27 18.21
N ALA A 126 6.40 7.75 18.72
CA ALA A 126 5.22 7.39 17.90
C ALA A 126 4.64 8.64 17.20
N GLU A 127 4.52 9.76 17.91
CA GLU A 127 4.05 11.03 17.33
C GLU A 127 4.99 11.53 16.22
N SER A 128 6.30 11.51 16.43
CA SER A 128 7.29 11.87 15.41
C SER A 128 7.24 10.93 14.19
N ASN A 129 7.10 9.63 14.41
CA ASN A 129 6.96 8.67 13.31
C ASN A 129 5.69 8.92 12.50
N ARG A 130 4.57 9.22 13.16
CA ARG A 130 3.33 9.63 12.50
C ARG A 130 3.54 10.85 11.60
N ASP A 131 4.22 11.88 12.11
CA ASP A 131 4.49 13.10 11.35
C ASP A 131 5.37 12.82 10.12
N VAL A 132 6.35 11.93 10.23
CA VAL A 132 7.15 11.46 9.09
C VAL A 132 6.26 10.73 8.06
N VAL A 133 5.37 9.84 8.51
CA VAL A 133 4.45 9.12 7.61
C VAL A 133 3.53 10.11 6.89
N LEU A 134 2.95 11.09 7.60
CA LEU A 134 2.09 12.10 7.01
C LEU A 134 2.83 12.98 5.99
N SER A 135 4.11 13.28 6.23
CA SER A 135 4.93 14.04 5.29
C SER A 135 5.24 13.24 4.03
N LYS A 136 5.53 11.96 4.16
CA LYS A 136 5.70 11.05 3.02
C LYS A 136 4.41 10.91 2.21
N ILE A 137 3.28 10.75 2.88
CA ILE A 137 1.96 10.68 2.22
C ILE A 137 1.70 11.94 1.39
N ARG A 138 1.98 13.12 1.93
CA ARG A 138 1.83 14.39 1.19
C ARG A 138 2.71 14.45 -0.06
N GLN A 139 3.97 14.00 0.06
CA GLN A 139 4.86 13.92 -1.10
C GLN A 139 4.33 12.96 -2.16
N GLU A 140 3.97 11.75 -1.76
CA GLU A 140 3.42 10.74 -2.67
C GLU A 140 2.13 11.19 -3.36
N GLN A 141 1.28 11.97 -2.67
CA GLN A 141 0.09 12.58 -3.27
C GLN A 141 0.45 13.62 -4.34
N MET A 142 1.47 14.45 -4.08
CA MET A 142 1.94 15.41 -5.09
C MET A 142 2.51 14.68 -6.30
N ASP A 143 3.33 13.65 -6.09
CA ASP A 143 3.92 12.85 -7.15
C ASP A 143 2.81 12.15 -7.99
N PHE A 144 1.81 11.55 -7.32
CA PHE A 144 0.66 10.95 -7.98
C PHE A 144 -0.12 11.96 -8.84
N ASN A 145 -0.39 13.15 -8.32
CA ASN A 145 -1.08 14.19 -9.07
C ASN A 145 -0.26 14.63 -10.30
N GLN A 146 1.06 14.74 -10.16
CA GLN A 146 1.97 15.06 -11.26
C GLN A 146 1.97 13.96 -12.31
N ASP A 147 2.00 12.70 -11.91
CA ASP A 147 1.96 11.55 -12.83
C ASP A 147 0.65 11.54 -13.63
N ILE A 148 -0.49 11.77 -12.98
CA ILE A 148 -1.78 11.89 -13.68
C ILE A 148 -1.79 13.08 -14.65
N PHE A 149 -1.24 14.22 -14.24
CA PHE A 149 -1.12 15.37 -15.14
C PHE A 149 -0.31 15.03 -16.39
N LEU A 150 0.86 14.42 -16.22
CA LEU A 150 1.71 14.04 -17.34
C LEU A 150 1.05 13.00 -18.25
N LEU A 151 0.29 12.05 -17.68
CA LEU A 151 -0.46 11.07 -18.46
C LEU A 151 -1.55 11.73 -19.32
N VAL A 152 -2.29 12.68 -18.75
CA VAL A 152 -3.35 13.42 -19.48
C VAL A 152 -2.73 14.29 -20.58
N GLU A 153 -1.65 15.02 -20.29
CA GLU A 153 -0.95 15.84 -21.27
C GLU A 153 -0.38 14.98 -22.42
N ASN A 154 0.25 13.85 -22.10
CA ASN A 154 0.75 12.92 -23.11
C ASN A 154 -0.38 12.36 -23.99
N PHE A 155 -1.51 11.99 -23.37
CA PHE A 155 -2.67 11.50 -24.11
C PHE A 155 -3.22 12.59 -25.07
N ASN A 156 -3.44 13.80 -24.57
CA ASN A 156 -3.95 14.91 -25.36
C ASN A 156 -3.00 15.29 -26.51
N ASN A 157 -1.68 15.25 -26.27
CA ASN A 157 -0.68 15.48 -27.28
C ASN A 157 -0.67 14.37 -28.36
N GLN A 158 -0.83 13.11 -27.96
CA GLN A 158 -0.93 12.00 -28.90
C GLN A 158 -2.22 12.09 -29.75
N ALA A 159 -3.33 12.48 -29.13
CA ALA A 159 -4.59 12.71 -29.86
C ALA A 159 -4.44 13.81 -30.91
N ALA A 160 -3.80 14.93 -30.56
CA ALA A 160 -3.52 16.01 -31.49
C ALA A 160 -2.56 15.59 -32.64
N GLN A 161 -1.52 14.80 -32.32
CA GLN A 161 -0.61 14.28 -33.35
C GLN A 161 -1.31 13.33 -34.31
N LEU A 162 -2.26 12.54 -33.84
CA LEU A 162 -3.04 11.64 -34.65
C LEU A 162 -3.96 12.40 -35.61
N GLU A 163 -4.59 13.49 -35.12
CA GLU A 163 -5.41 14.39 -35.93
C GLU A 163 -4.60 15.04 -37.07
N ILE A 164 -3.41 15.57 -36.76
CA ILE A 164 -2.48 16.13 -37.75
C ILE A 164 -2.04 15.07 -38.75
N ALA A 165 -1.74 13.84 -38.30
CA ALA A 165 -1.32 12.78 -39.21
C ALA A 165 -2.44 12.38 -40.17
N ALA A 166 -3.68 12.34 -39.73
CA ALA A 166 -4.85 12.06 -40.57
C ALA A 166 -5.09 13.18 -41.61
N GLU A 167 -4.89 14.45 -41.23
CA GLU A 167 -4.95 15.56 -42.19
C GLU A 167 -3.85 15.49 -43.25
N VAL A 168 -2.63 15.16 -42.87
CA VAL A 168 -1.49 15.01 -43.79
C VAL A 168 -1.74 13.87 -44.78
N ASP A 169 -2.29 12.76 -44.32
CA ASP A 169 -2.61 11.60 -45.16
C ASP A 169 -3.66 11.96 -46.22
N THR A 170 -4.76 12.64 -45.81
CA THR A 170 -5.79 13.14 -46.75
C THR A 170 -5.27 14.16 -47.78
N LEU A 171 -4.21 14.91 -47.43
CA LEU A 171 -3.57 15.85 -48.37
C LEU A 171 -2.63 15.13 -49.34
N ALA A 172 -2.02 14.02 -48.92
CA ALA A 172 -1.11 13.22 -49.73
C ALA A 172 -1.85 12.35 -50.80
N GLU A 173 -3.12 12.03 -50.56
CA GLU A 173 -3.96 11.28 -51.50
C GLU A 173 -4.59 12.15 -52.62
N LYS A 174 -4.47 13.47 -52.55
CA LYS A 174 -4.93 14.43 -53.57
C LYS A 174 -3.85 14.82 -54.53
#